data_c89dcfa8998ee1286e6f3f561e3a369e
#
_entry.id   c89dcfa8998ee1286e6f3f561e3a369e
#
_cell.length_a   1.000
_cell.length_b   1.000
_cell.length_c   1.000
_cell.angle_alpha   90.00
_cell.angle_beta   90.00
_cell.angle_gamma   90.00
#
_symmetry.space_group_name_H-M   'P 1'
#
loop_
_entity.id
_entity.type
_entity.pdbx_description
1 polymer ?
#
loop_
_entity_poly.entity_id
_entity_poly.type
_entity_poly.pdbx_seq_one_letter_code
_entity_poly.pdbx_strand_id
1 'polypeptide(L)'
;SEELLQASAELGAPALLLPGESQRLAEVLSSELPGQDAAQILALIGASGGLGVSCLTVALSTRAADTGLRSAAVELAGCGGGLDLLFGAETQVGMTWEELRHAVGEIGDLTPHLVSAERVSVLALGRPHGDSPDEAALSAVLRSLERSHDMVVVDLGDGARLAELGRRAVPLLMVGADVRSVAAARMRARRIDLTGALLVVTSSQEEMLLSTAGQK
;
A
#
# COMPACT_ATOMS: atom_id res chain seq x y z
N SER A 1 13.22 -13.52 -13.73
CA SER A 1 13.31 -13.72 -15.18
C SER A 1 13.98 -12.50 -15.84
N GLU A 2 14.53 -12.67 -17.02
CA GLU A 2 15.22 -11.60 -17.79
C GLU A 2 14.30 -10.40 -18.04
N GLU A 3 13.02 -10.64 -18.27
CA GLU A 3 12.00 -9.60 -18.46
C GLU A 3 11.76 -8.73 -17.24
N LEU A 4 11.87 -9.29 -16.03
CA LEU A 4 11.75 -8.53 -14.79
C LEU A 4 12.96 -7.63 -14.53
N LEU A 5 14.17 -8.13 -14.86
CA LEU A 5 15.39 -7.33 -14.78
C LEU A 5 15.35 -6.19 -15.80
N GLN A 6 14.86 -6.46 -17.02
CA GLN A 6 14.67 -5.44 -18.03
C GLN A 6 13.62 -4.41 -17.61
N ALA A 7 12.48 -4.84 -17.04
CA ALA A 7 11.45 -3.92 -16.53
C ALA A 7 11.98 -3.07 -15.38
N SER A 8 12.76 -3.65 -14.45
CA SER A 8 13.44 -2.93 -13.36
C SER A 8 14.39 -1.87 -13.91
N ALA A 9 15.18 -2.20 -14.92
CA ALA A 9 16.10 -1.25 -15.57
C ALA A 9 15.35 -0.14 -16.34
N GLU A 10 14.28 -0.48 -17.07
CA GLU A 10 13.44 0.50 -17.77
C GLU A 10 12.72 1.47 -16.84
N LEU A 11 12.29 1.00 -15.67
CA LEU A 11 11.61 1.80 -14.66
C LEU A 11 12.60 2.54 -13.74
N GLY A 12 13.89 2.19 -13.79
CA GLY A 12 14.90 2.71 -12.85
C GLY A 12 14.59 2.34 -11.39
N ALA A 13 13.80 1.30 -11.17
CA ALA A 13 13.31 0.90 -9.85
C ALA A 13 13.95 -0.42 -9.40
N PRO A 14 14.51 -0.51 -8.16
CA PRO A 14 15.01 -1.77 -7.63
C PRO A 14 13.87 -2.79 -7.53
N ALA A 15 14.11 -4.02 -7.98
CA ALA A 15 13.14 -5.10 -7.92
C ALA A 15 13.44 -6.02 -6.73
N LEU A 16 12.40 -6.36 -5.97
CA LEU A 16 12.43 -7.26 -4.84
C LEU A 16 11.45 -8.41 -5.05
N LEU A 17 11.91 -9.64 -4.93
CA LEU A 17 11.09 -10.84 -5.15
C LEU A 17 10.50 -11.36 -3.83
N LEU A 18 9.17 -11.32 -3.72
CA LEU A 18 8.47 -11.88 -2.56
C LEU A 18 7.99 -13.33 -2.82
N PRO A 19 7.97 -14.19 -1.80
CA PRO A 19 8.32 -13.89 -0.39
C PRO A 19 9.81 -13.97 -0.07
N GLY A 20 10.67 -14.41 -0.99
CA GLY A 20 12.09 -14.72 -0.73
C GLY A 20 12.92 -13.54 -0.19
N GLU A 21 12.63 -12.31 -0.62
CA GLU A 21 13.36 -11.11 -0.22
C GLU A 21 12.58 -10.20 0.75
N SER A 22 11.67 -10.78 1.55
CA SER A 22 10.86 -10.01 2.51
C SER A 22 11.70 -9.22 3.51
N GLN A 23 12.82 -9.79 3.98
CA GLN A 23 13.75 -9.09 4.88
C GLN A 23 14.41 -7.91 4.18
N ARG A 24 14.83 -8.08 2.93
CA ARG A 24 15.42 -7.01 2.12
C ARG A 24 14.43 -5.89 1.83
N LEU A 25 13.15 -6.23 1.61
CA LEU A 25 12.09 -5.21 1.51
C LEU A 25 12.02 -4.39 2.79
N ALA A 26 12.02 -5.03 3.96
CA ALA A 26 12.01 -4.33 5.24
C ALA A 26 13.26 -3.45 5.45
N GLU A 27 14.45 -3.92 5.05
CA GLU A 27 15.70 -3.16 5.11
C GLU A 27 15.67 -1.93 4.18
N VAL A 28 15.23 -2.10 2.93
CA VAL A 28 15.10 -1.00 1.96
C VAL A 28 14.11 0.03 2.46
N LEU A 29 12.94 -0.39 2.92
CA LEU A 29 11.95 0.51 3.50
C LEU A 29 12.52 1.26 4.72
N SER A 30 13.31 0.59 5.56
CA SER A 30 13.92 1.23 6.72
C SER A 30 15.05 2.21 6.36
N SER A 31 15.75 2.00 5.25
CA SER A 31 16.84 2.87 4.79
C SER A 31 16.36 4.08 3.97
N GLU A 32 15.25 3.91 3.25
CA GLU A 32 14.60 4.99 2.48
C GLU A 32 13.75 5.90 3.38
N LEU A 33 13.55 5.52 4.66
CA LEU A 33 12.80 6.31 5.62
C LEU A 33 13.49 7.65 5.87
N PRO A 34 12.84 8.79 5.61
CA PRO A 34 13.32 10.07 6.10
C PRO A 34 13.42 9.99 7.64
N GLY A 35 14.40 10.69 8.20
CA GLY A 35 14.67 10.67 9.64
C GLY A 35 13.40 10.90 10.50
N GLN A 36 13.47 10.50 11.76
CA GLN A 36 12.42 10.31 12.77
C GLN A 36 11.37 11.45 12.96
N ASP A 37 11.44 12.53 12.20
CA ASP A 37 10.60 13.72 12.41
C ASP A 37 9.37 13.82 11.47
N ALA A 38 9.17 12.89 10.52
CA ALA A 38 8.02 12.91 9.62
C ALA A 38 7.48 11.49 9.38
N ALA A 39 6.15 11.35 9.40
CA ALA A 39 5.48 10.10 9.04
C ALA A 39 5.87 9.66 7.62
N GLN A 40 6.10 8.37 7.45
CA GLN A 40 6.31 7.78 6.14
C GLN A 40 4.99 7.34 5.51
N ILE A 41 4.78 7.72 4.26
CA ILE A 41 3.65 7.23 3.46
C ILE A 41 4.16 6.20 2.46
N LEU A 42 3.64 4.97 2.53
CA LEU A 42 3.85 3.93 1.53
C LEU A 42 2.60 3.81 0.67
N ALA A 43 2.76 3.96 -0.64
CA ALA A 43 1.66 3.90 -1.62
C ALA A 43 1.72 2.58 -2.40
N LEU A 44 0.85 1.63 -2.08
CA LEU A 44 0.83 0.31 -2.70
C LEU A 44 -0.05 0.30 -3.95
N ILE A 45 0.53 -0.15 -5.05
CA ILE A 45 -0.09 -0.11 -6.38
C ILE A 45 0.05 -1.49 -7.03
N GLY A 46 -1.01 -2.00 -7.63
CA GLY A 46 -0.97 -3.23 -8.43
C GLY A 46 -0.83 -2.94 -9.93
N ALA A 47 0.08 -3.61 -10.60
CA ALA A 47 0.15 -3.59 -12.06
C ALA A 47 -1.14 -4.16 -12.68
N SER A 48 -1.70 -5.19 -12.03
CA SER A 48 -2.98 -5.83 -12.38
C SER A 48 -3.74 -6.22 -11.12
N GLY A 49 -4.99 -6.65 -11.25
CA GLY A 49 -5.77 -7.19 -10.14
C GLY A 49 -5.22 -8.54 -9.64
N GLY A 50 -5.54 -8.89 -8.38
CA GLY A 50 -5.22 -10.19 -7.81
C GLY A 50 -3.77 -10.38 -7.33
N LEU A 51 -2.94 -9.34 -7.35
CA LEU A 51 -1.53 -9.40 -6.92
C LEU A 51 -1.33 -9.37 -5.40
N GLY A 52 -2.39 -9.16 -4.61
CA GLY A 52 -2.31 -9.12 -3.16
C GLY A 52 -1.93 -7.75 -2.59
N VAL A 53 -2.22 -6.64 -3.28
CA VAL A 53 -1.95 -5.27 -2.81
C VAL A 53 -2.51 -5.06 -1.42
N SER A 54 -3.80 -5.32 -1.21
CA SER A 54 -4.46 -5.17 0.09
C SER A 54 -3.87 -6.09 1.17
N CYS A 55 -3.50 -7.33 0.80
CA CYS A 55 -2.81 -8.24 1.73
C CYS A 55 -1.44 -7.70 2.14
N LEU A 56 -0.68 -7.12 1.22
CA LEU A 56 0.61 -6.51 1.52
C LEU A 56 0.43 -5.23 2.37
N THR A 57 -0.62 -4.46 2.12
CA THR A 57 -0.99 -3.30 2.96
C THR A 57 -1.20 -3.74 4.41
N VAL A 58 -2.00 -4.78 4.65
CA VAL A 58 -2.21 -5.35 5.99
C VAL A 58 -0.89 -5.82 6.59
N ALA A 59 -0.10 -6.60 5.85
CA ALA A 59 1.15 -7.17 6.34
C ALA A 59 2.17 -6.10 6.73
N LEU A 60 2.35 -5.05 5.91
CA LEU A 60 3.30 -3.98 6.19
C LEU A 60 2.86 -3.12 7.37
N SER A 61 1.58 -2.75 7.44
CA SER A 61 1.07 -1.94 8.55
C SER A 61 1.11 -2.69 9.88
N THR A 62 0.74 -3.98 9.89
CA THR A 62 0.87 -4.83 11.09
C THR A 62 2.33 -5.01 11.49
N ARG A 63 3.22 -5.26 10.52
CA ARG A 63 4.65 -5.40 10.80
C ARG A 63 5.25 -4.13 11.39
N ALA A 64 4.86 -2.96 10.89
CA ALA A 64 5.27 -1.67 11.47
C ALA A 64 4.80 -1.54 12.93
N ALA A 65 3.53 -1.85 13.20
CA ALA A 65 2.99 -1.86 14.56
C ALA A 65 3.73 -2.83 15.49
N ASP A 66 4.13 -4.01 14.99
CA ASP A 66 4.91 -5.00 15.74
C ASP A 66 6.32 -4.51 16.11
N THR A 67 6.89 -3.62 15.32
CA THR A 67 8.18 -2.97 15.64
C THR A 67 8.05 -1.78 16.58
N GLY A 68 6.82 -1.44 17.00
CA GLY A 68 6.54 -0.35 17.92
C GLY A 68 6.21 0.98 17.26
N LEU A 69 6.10 1.04 15.92
CA LEU A 69 5.68 2.24 15.20
C LEU A 69 4.15 2.42 15.30
N ARG A 70 3.71 3.66 15.41
CA ARG A 70 2.29 4.01 15.24
C ARG A 70 1.96 3.88 13.76
N SER A 71 1.14 2.90 13.41
CA SER A 71 0.86 2.54 12.02
C SER A 71 -0.60 2.77 11.67
N ALA A 72 -0.85 3.29 10.45
CA ALA A 72 -2.18 3.38 9.88
C ALA A 72 -2.23 2.67 8.53
N ALA A 73 -3.36 2.02 8.25
CA ALA A 73 -3.71 1.43 6.95
C ALA A 73 -4.90 2.19 6.36
N VAL A 74 -4.74 2.67 5.12
CA VAL A 74 -5.75 3.51 4.44
C VAL A 74 -6.16 2.86 3.13
N GLU A 75 -7.45 2.63 2.94
CA GLU A 75 -8.01 2.10 1.70
C GLU A 75 -8.44 3.23 0.76
N LEU A 76 -7.94 3.20 -0.47
CA LEU A 76 -8.39 4.07 -1.57
C LEU A 76 -8.71 3.26 -2.84
N ALA A 77 -8.59 1.93 -2.77
CA ALA A 77 -8.89 1.02 -3.87
C ALA A 77 -10.41 0.85 -4.02
N GLY A 78 -11.04 1.60 -4.91
CA GLY A 78 -12.50 1.67 -5.07
C GLY A 78 -13.23 0.37 -5.45
N CYS A 79 -12.50 -0.71 -5.73
CA CYS A 79 -13.05 -2.04 -6.02
C CYS A 79 -12.48 -3.11 -5.08
N GLY A 80 -11.99 -2.72 -3.92
CA GLY A 80 -11.48 -3.62 -2.88
C GLY A 80 -12.59 -4.34 -2.12
N GLY A 81 -12.25 -5.41 -1.43
CA GLY A 81 -13.17 -6.14 -0.55
C GLY A 81 -13.35 -5.48 0.82
N GLY A 82 -12.59 -4.43 1.11
CA GLY A 82 -12.53 -3.74 2.40
C GLY A 82 -11.29 -4.15 3.21
N LEU A 83 -10.47 -3.20 3.59
CA LEU A 83 -9.34 -3.46 4.49
C LEU A 83 -9.81 -3.93 5.87
N ASP A 84 -10.93 -3.43 6.35
CA ASP A 84 -11.56 -3.85 7.61
C ASP A 84 -11.85 -5.36 7.65
N LEU A 85 -12.27 -5.97 6.53
CA LEU A 85 -12.45 -7.42 6.41
C LEU A 85 -11.12 -8.17 6.52
N LEU A 86 -10.08 -7.67 5.89
CA LEU A 86 -8.76 -8.31 5.95
C LEU A 86 -8.13 -8.24 7.35
N PHE A 87 -8.47 -7.20 8.11
CA PHE A 87 -8.10 -7.08 9.53
C PHE A 87 -9.05 -7.85 10.48
N GLY A 88 -10.15 -8.46 9.99
CA GLY A 88 -11.18 -9.07 10.83
C GLY A 88 -11.88 -8.06 11.75
N ALA A 89 -12.01 -6.83 11.31
CA ALA A 89 -12.48 -5.69 12.09
C ALA A 89 -13.82 -5.11 11.57
N GLU A 90 -14.50 -5.80 10.68
CA GLU A 90 -15.72 -5.37 10.01
C GLU A 90 -16.93 -5.15 10.94
N THR A 91 -16.85 -5.68 12.16
CA THR A 91 -17.88 -5.48 13.20
C THR A 91 -17.51 -4.40 14.21
N GLN A 92 -16.30 -3.85 14.12
CA GLN A 92 -15.86 -2.79 15.03
C GLN A 92 -16.44 -1.44 14.60
N VAL A 93 -16.76 -0.61 15.61
CA VAL A 93 -17.26 0.74 15.38
C VAL A 93 -16.09 1.70 15.22
N GLY A 94 -16.07 2.46 14.14
CA GLY A 94 -15.07 3.48 13.87
C GLY A 94 -15.43 4.25 12.61
N MET A 95 -14.79 5.40 12.41
CA MET A 95 -14.98 6.20 11.19
C MET A 95 -14.40 5.47 9.98
N THR A 96 -15.10 5.63 8.87
CA THR A 96 -14.71 5.20 7.53
C THR A 96 -14.61 6.42 6.61
N TRP A 97 -14.27 6.23 5.35
CA TRP A 97 -14.31 7.32 4.38
C TRP A 97 -15.72 7.88 4.15
N GLU A 98 -16.78 7.13 4.48
CA GLU A 98 -18.15 7.63 4.35
C GLU A 98 -18.37 8.91 5.17
N GLU A 99 -17.85 8.98 6.40
CA GLU A 99 -17.92 10.16 7.25
C GLU A 99 -16.92 11.24 6.89
N LEU A 100 -15.79 10.88 6.29
CA LEU A 100 -14.65 11.77 6.04
C LEU A 100 -14.53 12.23 4.59
N ARG A 101 -15.32 11.69 3.65
CA ARG A 101 -15.16 11.89 2.20
C ARG A 101 -15.24 13.34 1.71
N HIS A 102 -15.82 14.22 2.49
CA HIS A 102 -15.96 15.66 2.22
C HIS A 102 -15.30 16.53 3.30
N ALA A 103 -14.40 15.95 4.09
CA ALA A 103 -13.70 16.68 5.11
C ALA A 103 -12.80 17.77 4.50
N VAL A 104 -12.82 18.98 5.07
CA VAL A 104 -12.04 20.11 4.60
C VAL A 104 -11.32 20.81 5.75
N GLY A 105 -10.20 21.46 5.43
CA GLY A 105 -9.45 22.24 6.39
C GLY A 105 -8.53 21.39 7.28
N GLU A 106 -8.33 21.86 8.50
CA GLU A 106 -7.51 21.16 9.49
C GLU A 106 -8.37 20.23 10.32
N ILE A 107 -8.07 18.94 10.29
CA ILE A 107 -8.75 17.91 11.08
C ILE A 107 -7.89 17.62 12.30
N GLY A 108 -8.51 17.46 13.47
CA GLY A 108 -7.86 17.00 14.68
C GLY A 108 -7.28 15.58 14.56
N ASP A 109 -6.80 15.02 15.65
CA ASP A 109 -6.31 13.65 15.69
C ASP A 109 -7.46 12.66 15.41
N LEU A 110 -7.34 11.90 14.32
CA LEU A 110 -8.31 10.89 13.93
C LEU A 110 -8.13 9.55 14.65
N THR A 111 -6.98 9.31 15.25
CA THR A 111 -6.63 8.02 15.87
C THR A 111 -7.70 7.47 16.81
N PRO A 112 -8.29 8.27 17.71
CA PRO A 112 -9.32 7.78 18.64
C PRO A 112 -10.65 7.42 17.97
N HIS A 113 -10.84 7.83 16.73
CA HIS A 113 -12.09 7.66 15.97
C HIS A 113 -12.02 6.56 14.91
N LEU A 114 -10.81 6.10 14.58
CA LEU A 114 -10.60 5.03 13.61
C LEU A 114 -10.77 3.64 14.24
N VAL A 115 -11.10 2.66 13.44
CA VAL A 115 -11.03 1.26 13.85
C VAL A 115 -9.58 0.91 14.19
N SER A 116 -9.36 0.25 15.34
CA SER A 116 -8.04 -0.24 15.74
C SER A 116 -8.00 -1.76 15.69
N ALA A 117 -7.24 -2.30 14.76
CA ALA A 117 -7.03 -3.74 14.62
C ALA A 117 -5.54 -4.05 14.58
N GLU A 118 -5.08 -5.08 15.29
CA GLU A 118 -3.66 -5.46 15.37
C GLU A 118 -2.74 -4.25 15.71
N ARG A 119 -3.23 -3.30 16.52
CA ARG A 119 -2.56 -2.02 16.85
C ARG A 119 -2.34 -1.09 15.64
N VAL A 120 -3.05 -1.32 14.55
CA VAL A 120 -3.07 -0.49 13.35
C VAL A 120 -4.35 0.34 13.34
N SER A 121 -4.27 1.63 13.06
CA SER A 121 -5.44 2.47 12.77
C SER A 121 -5.92 2.18 11.35
N VAL A 122 -7.14 1.69 11.18
CA VAL A 122 -7.67 1.28 9.88
C VAL A 122 -8.71 2.28 9.40
N LEU A 123 -8.50 2.84 8.21
CA LEU A 123 -9.46 3.69 7.51
C LEU A 123 -9.89 3.01 6.21
N ALA A 124 -11.04 2.34 6.27
CA ALA A 124 -11.65 1.66 5.14
C ALA A 124 -12.62 2.56 4.37
N LEU A 125 -12.98 2.18 3.14
CA LEU A 125 -13.94 2.95 2.31
C LEU A 125 -15.36 2.97 2.88
N GLY A 126 -15.72 1.98 3.68
CA GLY A 126 -17.08 1.84 4.19
C GLY A 126 -18.00 1.07 3.23
N ARG A 127 -19.10 0.56 3.77
CA ARG A 127 -20.12 -0.19 3.03
C ARG A 127 -21.49 0.43 3.30
N PRO A 128 -22.46 0.43 2.38
CA PRO A 128 -22.49 -0.36 1.12
C PRO A 128 -21.91 0.34 -0.12
N HIS A 129 -21.52 1.60 -0.06
CA HIS A 129 -21.25 2.37 -1.27
C HIS A 129 -19.76 2.51 -1.60
N GLY A 130 -18.86 2.48 -0.59
CA GLY A 130 -17.41 2.52 -0.79
C GLY A 130 -16.92 3.72 -1.61
N ASP A 131 -17.60 4.86 -1.52
CA ASP A 131 -17.24 6.05 -2.29
C ASP A 131 -15.87 6.58 -1.88
N SER A 132 -15.02 6.83 -2.87
CA SER A 132 -13.72 7.44 -2.64
C SER A 132 -13.86 8.88 -2.14
N PRO A 133 -12.99 9.34 -1.24
CA PRO A 133 -12.96 10.74 -0.80
C PRO A 133 -12.60 11.68 -1.95
N ASP A 134 -13.03 12.93 -1.85
CA ASP A 134 -12.50 13.97 -2.73
C ASP A 134 -11.02 14.32 -2.37
N GLU A 135 -10.34 15.05 -3.26
CA GLU A 135 -8.91 15.38 -3.10
C GLU A 135 -8.66 16.21 -1.83
N ALA A 136 -9.56 17.13 -1.50
CA ALA A 136 -9.44 17.97 -0.31
C ALA A 136 -9.54 17.14 0.97
N ALA A 137 -10.51 16.20 1.02
CA ALA A 137 -10.68 15.28 2.14
C ALA A 137 -9.47 14.35 2.29
N LEU A 138 -9.00 13.76 1.19
CA LEU A 138 -7.78 12.93 1.21
C LEU A 138 -6.59 13.70 1.78
N SER A 139 -6.34 14.90 1.29
CA SER A 139 -5.26 15.75 1.76
C SER A 139 -5.40 16.12 3.25
N ALA A 140 -6.61 16.43 3.72
CA ALA A 140 -6.86 16.77 5.12
C ALA A 140 -6.65 15.58 6.05
N VAL A 141 -7.15 14.40 5.67
CA VAL A 141 -7.01 13.14 6.42
C VAL A 141 -5.55 12.71 6.48
N LEU A 142 -4.84 12.70 5.36
CA LEU A 142 -3.42 12.31 5.34
C LEU A 142 -2.59 13.21 6.25
N ARG A 143 -2.79 14.54 6.22
CA ARG A 143 -2.11 15.44 7.17
C ARG A 143 -2.42 15.14 8.62
N SER A 144 -3.64 14.73 8.95
CA SER A 144 -3.99 14.31 10.30
C SER A 144 -3.25 13.04 10.71
N LEU A 145 -3.23 12.03 9.82
CA LEU A 145 -2.53 10.77 10.06
C LEU A 145 -1.01 10.96 10.15
N GLU A 146 -0.41 11.80 9.33
CA GLU A 146 1.02 12.13 9.39
C GLU A 146 1.45 12.74 10.72
N ARG A 147 0.57 13.45 11.42
CA ARG A 147 0.87 14.02 12.75
C ARG A 147 0.78 13.01 13.88
N SER A 148 -0.05 11.98 13.73
CA SER A 148 -0.35 11.02 14.79
C SER A 148 0.29 9.65 14.61
N HIS A 149 0.81 9.34 13.41
CA HIS A 149 1.41 8.05 13.08
C HIS A 149 2.84 8.23 12.56
N ASP A 150 3.63 7.16 12.68
CA ASP A 150 4.99 7.09 12.17
C ASP A 150 5.03 6.49 10.75
N MET A 151 4.04 5.63 10.44
CA MET A 151 3.87 5.01 9.13
C MET A 151 2.40 5.00 8.69
N VAL A 152 2.15 5.41 7.45
CA VAL A 152 0.83 5.33 6.80
C VAL A 152 0.96 4.48 5.54
N VAL A 153 0.29 3.34 5.50
CA VAL A 153 0.30 2.42 4.35
C VAL A 153 -1.01 2.59 3.60
N VAL A 154 -0.93 3.00 2.33
CA VAL A 154 -2.08 3.33 1.51
C VAL A 154 -2.28 2.30 0.41
N ASP A 155 -3.41 1.61 0.41
CA ASP A 155 -3.86 0.76 -0.69
C ASP A 155 -4.48 1.64 -1.78
N LEU A 156 -3.74 1.86 -2.86
CA LEU A 156 -4.18 2.66 -4.01
C LEU A 156 -4.82 1.82 -5.12
N GLY A 157 -4.82 0.50 -4.97
CA GLY A 157 -5.32 -0.38 -6.02
C GLY A 157 -4.57 -0.18 -7.35
N ASP A 158 -5.15 0.59 -8.27
CA ASP A 158 -4.57 0.83 -9.59
C ASP A 158 -3.61 2.02 -9.66
N GLY A 159 -3.43 2.75 -8.58
CA GLY A 159 -2.51 3.89 -8.49
C GLY A 159 -2.98 5.18 -9.16
N ALA A 160 -4.20 5.25 -9.67
CA ALA A 160 -4.71 6.45 -10.36
C ALA A 160 -4.62 7.72 -9.50
N ARG A 161 -4.69 7.57 -8.18
CA ARG A 161 -4.65 8.67 -7.20
C ARG A 161 -3.27 8.93 -6.60
N LEU A 162 -2.19 8.32 -7.11
CA LEU A 162 -0.84 8.47 -6.55
C LEU A 162 -0.41 9.94 -6.43
N ALA A 163 -0.70 10.75 -7.44
CA ALA A 163 -0.32 12.16 -7.45
C ALA A 163 -0.93 12.97 -6.28
N GLU A 164 -2.10 12.55 -5.78
CA GLU A 164 -2.79 13.22 -4.67
C GLU A 164 -2.10 12.98 -3.31
N LEU A 165 -1.28 11.92 -3.18
CA LEU A 165 -0.50 11.65 -1.96
C LEU A 165 0.74 12.56 -1.84
N GLY A 166 1.10 13.23 -2.93
CA GLY A 166 2.26 14.12 -2.98
C GLY A 166 3.61 13.38 -3.06
N ARG A 167 4.70 14.16 -3.11
CA ARG A 167 6.06 13.65 -3.33
C ARG A 167 6.68 12.90 -2.13
N ARG A 168 6.02 12.89 -0.99
CA ARG A 168 6.49 12.17 0.20
C ARG A 168 6.10 10.70 0.21
N ALA A 169 5.12 10.34 -0.61
CA ALA A 169 4.72 8.94 -0.72
C ALA A 169 5.76 8.15 -1.51
N VAL A 170 6.19 7.04 -0.95
CA VAL A 170 7.05 6.06 -1.63
C VAL A 170 6.16 5.04 -2.34
N PRO A 171 6.15 5.03 -3.68
CA PRO A 171 5.34 4.06 -4.41
C PRO A 171 5.95 2.66 -4.35
N LEU A 172 5.12 1.65 -4.06
CA LEU A 172 5.46 0.24 -4.19
C LEU A 172 4.60 -0.35 -5.31
N LEU A 173 5.21 -0.64 -6.46
CA LEU A 173 4.52 -1.26 -7.59
C LEU A 173 4.63 -2.78 -7.50
N MET A 174 3.50 -3.45 -7.26
CA MET A 174 3.41 -4.91 -7.27
C MET A 174 3.20 -5.45 -8.67
N VAL A 175 4.03 -6.42 -9.06
CA VAL A 175 4.03 -7.04 -10.39
C VAL A 175 4.09 -8.56 -10.23
N GLY A 176 3.23 -9.27 -10.95
CA GLY A 176 3.33 -10.73 -11.03
C GLY A 176 4.53 -11.17 -11.88
N ALA A 177 5.08 -12.34 -11.59
CA ALA A 177 6.20 -12.92 -12.32
C ALA A 177 5.80 -13.49 -13.71
N ASP A 178 4.79 -12.91 -14.35
CA ASP A 178 4.27 -13.31 -15.65
C ASP A 178 4.30 -12.17 -16.68
N VAL A 179 4.31 -12.52 -17.97
CA VAL A 179 4.41 -11.58 -19.10
C VAL A 179 3.28 -10.54 -19.10
N ARG A 180 2.06 -10.93 -18.75
CA ARG A 180 0.90 -10.02 -18.72
C ARG A 180 1.03 -8.97 -17.64
N SER A 181 1.48 -9.38 -16.46
CA SER A 181 1.69 -8.48 -15.34
C SER A 181 2.82 -7.48 -15.60
N VAL A 182 3.93 -7.94 -16.21
CA VAL A 182 5.02 -7.07 -16.66
C VAL A 182 4.56 -6.06 -17.73
N ALA A 183 3.76 -6.51 -18.71
CA ALA A 183 3.19 -5.61 -19.72
C ALA A 183 2.25 -4.57 -19.08
N ALA A 184 1.43 -4.99 -18.12
CA ALA A 184 0.55 -4.09 -17.36
C ALA A 184 1.36 -3.07 -16.54
N ALA A 185 2.46 -3.48 -15.89
CA ALA A 185 3.36 -2.59 -15.16
C ALA A 185 3.96 -1.50 -16.07
N ARG A 186 4.43 -1.88 -17.28
CA ARG A 186 4.91 -0.92 -18.28
C ARG A 186 3.84 0.09 -18.70
N MET A 187 2.60 -0.38 -18.89
CA MET A 187 1.48 0.50 -19.21
C MET A 187 1.14 1.45 -18.06
N ARG A 188 1.23 0.97 -16.83
CA ARG A 188 1.01 1.76 -15.60
C ARG A 188 2.06 2.87 -15.50
N ALA A 189 3.34 2.54 -15.64
CA ALA A 189 4.45 3.47 -15.59
C ALA A 189 4.40 4.61 -16.64
N ARG A 190 3.65 4.41 -17.72
CA ARG A 190 3.39 5.47 -18.71
C ARG A 190 2.28 6.44 -18.33
N ARG A 191 1.47 6.09 -17.33
CA ARG A 191 0.27 6.85 -16.94
C ARG A 191 0.41 7.56 -15.61
N ILE A 192 1.25 7.04 -14.72
CA ILE A 192 1.48 7.59 -13.39
C ILE A 192 2.98 7.78 -13.18
N ASP A 193 3.33 8.80 -12.41
CA ASP A 193 4.73 9.07 -12.06
C ASP A 193 5.17 8.06 -10.97
N LEU A 194 6.07 7.15 -11.35
CA LEU A 194 6.66 6.15 -10.47
C LEU A 194 8.10 6.48 -10.09
N THR A 195 8.49 7.75 -10.15
CA THR A 195 9.83 8.18 -9.72
C THR A 195 10.08 7.79 -8.27
N GLY A 196 11.18 7.07 -8.01
CA GLY A 196 11.52 6.56 -6.67
C GLY A 196 10.71 5.32 -6.25
N ALA A 197 9.95 4.70 -7.17
CA ALA A 197 9.20 3.50 -6.82
C ALA A 197 10.11 2.30 -6.54
N LEU A 198 9.62 1.44 -5.65
CA LEU A 198 10.15 0.08 -5.46
C LEU A 198 9.29 -0.90 -6.25
N LEU A 199 9.93 -1.82 -6.95
CA LEU A 199 9.26 -2.87 -7.68
C LEU A 199 9.17 -4.12 -6.80
N VAL A 200 7.97 -4.53 -6.45
CA VAL A 200 7.71 -5.73 -5.64
C VAL A 200 7.16 -6.83 -6.56
N VAL A 201 7.94 -7.87 -6.76
CA VAL A 201 7.56 -8.99 -7.63
C VAL A 201 6.99 -10.12 -6.81
N THR A 202 5.78 -10.56 -7.17
CA THR A 202 5.12 -11.70 -6.54
C THR A 202 5.11 -12.89 -7.49
N SER A 203 5.55 -14.08 -7.02
CA SER A 203 5.37 -15.34 -7.74
C SER A 203 4.00 -15.95 -7.39
N SER A 204 3.35 -16.61 -8.35
CA SER A 204 2.16 -17.41 -8.05
C SER A 204 2.51 -18.59 -7.15
N GLN A 205 1.57 -19.03 -6.29
CA GLN A 205 1.80 -20.21 -5.42
C GLN A 205 2.16 -21.47 -6.22
N GLU A 206 1.69 -21.60 -7.46
CA GLU A 206 2.02 -22.74 -8.35
C GLU A 206 3.51 -22.76 -8.72
N GLU A 207 4.13 -21.63 -9.02
CA GLU A 207 5.56 -21.58 -9.32
C GLU A 207 6.43 -21.89 -8.09
N MET A 208 5.97 -21.51 -6.90
CA MET A 208 6.66 -21.81 -5.64
C MET A 208 6.63 -23.32 -5.33
N LEU A 209 5.51 -24.01 -5.60
CA LEU A 209 5.38 -25.46 -5.42
C LEU A 209 6.24 -26.23 -6.43
N LEU A 210 6.34 -25.76 -7.68
CA LEU A 210 7.17 -26.37 -8.72
C LEU A 210 8.66 -26.20 -8.45
N SER A 211 9.09 -25.05 -7.91
CA SER A 211 10.50 -24.82 -7.55
C SER A 211 10.98 -25.68 -6.38
N THR A 212 10.10 -25.96 -5.42
CA THR A 212 10.38 -26.84 -4.28
C THR A 212 10.32 -28.34 -4.66
N ALA A 213 9.56 -28.70 -5.68
CA ALA A 213 9.50 -30.09 -6.16
C ALA A 213 10.69 -30.49 -7.05
N GLY A 214 11.37 -29.52 -7.66
CA GLY A 214 12.55 -29.75 -8.50
C GLY A 214 13.90 -29.84 -7.76
N GLN A 215 13.92 -29.70 -6.44
CA GLN A 215 15.13 -29.77 -5.59
C GLN A 215 15.24 -31.07 -4.76
N LYS A 216 14.52 -32.13 -5.14
CA LYS A 216 14.66 -33.46 -4.53
C LYS A 216 15.30 -34.44 -5.49
#